data_da301981ad85675de5ba455758022ff1
#
_entry.id   da301981ad85675de5ba455758022ff1
#
_cell.length_a   1.000
_cell.length_b   1.000
_cell.length_c   1.000
_cell.angle_alpha   90.00
_cell.angle_beta   90.00
_cell.angle_gamma   90.00
#
_symmetry.space_group_name_H-M   'P 1'
#
loop_
_entity.id
_entity.type
_entity.pdbx_description
1 polymer ?
#
loop_
_entity_poly.entity_id
_entity_poly.type
_entity_poly.pdbx_seq_one_letter_code
_entity_poly.pdbx_strand_id
1 'polypeptide(L)'
;MKKISFLLLSGWVFALTGDELAQQMDGRKTPIDSKMDLLMTLTNKKGKTRSSSLHSINKDDGAKQIIWFLAPADDKGVSFLKIEHNDHDDEMRMWLPAFKKIRRISAKKRSDSFMGSDMSYEDLSSRQLEEYKFTLI
;
A
#
# COMPACT_ATOMS: atom_id res chain seq x y z
N MET A 1 32.16 -47.38 37.93
CA MET A 1 31.53 -46.08 37.99
C MET A 1 31.52 -45.48 36.58
N LYS A 2 30.36 -45.46 35.88
CA LYS A 2 30.22 -44.91 34.54
C LYS A 2 29.89 -43.41 34.65
N LYS A 3 30.77 -42.56 34.11
CA LYS A 3 30.55 -41.13 34.01
C LYS A 3 29.61 -40.88 32.79
N ILE A 4 28.40 -40.39 33.03
CA ILE A 4 27.49 -39.91 32.01
C ILE A 4 27.86 -38.48 31.72
N SER A 5 28.42 -38.23 30.53
CA SER A 5 28.73 -36.88 30.03
C SER A 5 27.45 -36.30 29.41
N PHE A 6 26.88 -35.30 30.03
CA PHE A 6 25.68 -34.59 29.52
C PHE A 6 26.15 -33.54 28.52
N LEU A 7 25.93 -33.77 27.22
CA LEU A 7 26.24 -32.82 26.18
C LEU A 7 25.06 -31.81 26.11
N LEU A 8 25.27 -30.60 26.65
CA LEU A 8 24.32 -29.48 26.48
C LEU A 8 24.42 -28.97 25.04
N LEU A 9 23.47 -29.35 24.19
CA LEU A 9 23.25 -28.69 22.91
C LEU A 9 22.61 -27.32 23.18
N SER A 10 23.41 -26.26 23.19
CA SER A 10 22.91 -24.89 23.15
C SER A 10 22.40 -24.60 21.73
N GLY A 11 21.09 -24.79 21.54
CA GLY A 11 20.42 -24.34 20.32
C GLY A 11 20.41 -22.81 20.28
N TRP A 12 21.06 -22.25 19.28
CA TRP A 12 21.00 -20.81 18.99
C TRP A 12 19.62 -20.51 18.40
N VAL A 13 18.75 -19.88 19.18
CA VAL A 13 17.49 -19.36 18.68
C VAL A 13 17.82 -18.02 18.01
N PHE A 14 17.85 -18.00 16.68
CA PHE A 14 17.90 -16.75 15.94
C PHE A 14 16.51 -16.09 16.03
N ALA A 15 16.43 -14.99 16.75
CA ALA A 15 15.23 -14.14 16.73
C ALA A 15 15.20 -13.40 15.39
N LEU A 16 14.06 -13.45 14.71
CA LEU A 16 13.83 -12.72 13.46
C LEU A 16 13.92 -11.21 13.75
N THR A 17 14.67 -10.47 12.95
CA THR A 17 14.75 -9.01 13.05
C THR A 17 13.58 -8.35 12.33
N GLY A 18 13.32 -7.06 12.62
CA GLY A 18 12.28 -6.29 11.92
C GLY A 18 12.55 -6.18 10.43
N ASP A 19 13.82 -5.99 10.04
CA ASP A 19 14.22 -5.91 8.62
C ASP A 19 14.03 -7.25 7.90
N GLU A 20 14.40 -8.38 8.52
CA GLU A 20 14.17 -9.71 7.94
C GLU A 20 12.68 -10.02 7.78
N LEU A 21 11.85 -9.62 8.75
CA LEU A 21 10.40 -9.78 8.64
C LEU A 21 9.83 -8.93 7.49
N ALA A 22 10.28 -7.68 7.35
CA ALA A 22 9.86 -6.80 6.27
C ALA A 22 10.22 -7.39 4.90
N GLN A 23 11.46 -7.90 4.73
CA GLN A 23 11.90 -8.57 3.50
C GLN A 23 11.08 -9.83 3.19
N GLN A 24 10.76 -10.65 4.20
CA GLN A 24 9.91 -11.83 4.00
C GLN A 24 8.48 -11.46 3.61
N MET A 25 7.95 -10.35 4.12
CA MET A 25 6.62 -9.86 3.75
C MET A 25 6.59 -9.32 2.33
N ASP A 26 7.59 -8.56 1.94
CA ASP A 26 7.74 -7.99 0.60
C ASP A 26 7.96 -9.08 -0.46
N GLY A 27 8.79 -10.08 -0.15
CA GLY A 27 9.06 -11.22 -1.04
C GLY A 27 7.90 -12.22 -1.19
N ARG A 28 6.72 -11.96 -0.60
CA ARG A 28 5.55 -12.82 -0.82
C ARG A 28 5.04 -12.67 -2.25
N LYS A 29 4.74 -13.81 -2.86
CA LYS A 29 4.12 -13.83 -4.19
C LYS A 29 2.77 -13.13 -4.14
N THR A 30 2.63 -12.06 -4.89
CA THR A 30 1.38 -11.37 -5.14
C THR A 30 0.80 -11.83 -6.50
N PRO A 31 -0.53 -11.72 -6.71
CA PRO A 31 -1.10 -11.96 -8.02
C PRO A 31 -0.55 -10.95 -9.03
N ILE A 32 -0.11 -11.42 -10.20
CA ILE A 32 0.37 -10.55 -11.30
C ILE A 32 -0.70 -9.52 -11.67
N ASP A 33 -1.95 -9.99 -11.78
CA ASP A 33 -3.12 -9.16 -12.04
C ASP A 33 -4.19 -9.42 -10.98
N SER A 34 -4.88 -8.38 -10.53
CA SER A 34 -5.99 -8.51 -9.59
C SER A 34 -7.11 -7.52 -9.86
N LYS A 35 -8.33 -7.91 -9.49
CA LYS A 35 -9.52 -7.04 -9.46
C LYS A 35 -10.14 -7.12 -8.08
N MET A 36 -10.50 -5.98 -7.51
CA MET A 36 -11.04 -5.91 -6.16
C MET A 36 -12.16 -4.89 -6.08
N ASP A 37 -13.22 -5.24 -5.36
CA ASP A 37 -14.21 -4.29 -4.88
C ASP A 37 -13.89 -3.94 -3.43
N LEU A 38 -13.81 -2.65 -3.14
CA LEU A 38 -13.34 -2.13 -1.88
C LEU A 38 -14.40 -1.20 -1.26
N LEU A 39 -14.47 -1.19 0.05
CA LEU A 39 -15.22 -0.19 0.82
C LEU A 39 -14.23 0.63 1.65
N MET A 40 -14.12 1.91 1.34
CA MET A 40 -13.33 2.86 2.11
C MET A 40 -14.25 3.60 3.07
N THR A 41 -14.01 3.48 4.39
CA THR A 41 -14.76 4.20 5.42
C THR A 41 -13.85 5.16 6.15
N LEU A 42 -14.18 6.45 6.07
CA LEU A 42 -13.49 7.51 6.78
C LEU A 42 -14.28 7.86 8.05
N THR A 43 -13.61 7.93 9.19
CA THR A 43 -14.21 8.32 10.47
C THR A 43 -13.53 9.58 10.98
N ASN A 44 -14.28 10.65 11.18
CA ASN A 44 -13.72 11.88 11.72
C ASN A 44 -13.58 11.83 13.25
N LYS A 45 -12.89 12.83 13.83
CA LYS A 45 -12.68 12.95 15.29
C LYS A 45 -13.96 12.97 16.14
N LYS A 46 -15.12 13.26 15.53
CA LYS A 46 -16.43 13.25 16.18
C LYS A 46 -17.17 11.92 16.00
N GLY A 47 -16.55 10.91 15.42
CA GLY A 47 -17.14 9.59 15.16
C GLY A 47 -18.07 9.56 13.95
N LYS A 48 -18.23 10.66 13.18
CA LYS A 48 -19.03 10.65 11.96
C LYS A 48 -18.27 9.93 10.85
N THR A 49 -18.96 9.01 10.19
CA THR A 49 -18.41 8.19 9.11
C THR A 49 -18.89 8.65 7.73
N ARG A 50 -18.05 8.41 6.71
CA ARG A 50 -18.37 8.51 5.29
C ARG A 50 -17.79 7.27 4.61
N SER A 51 -18.59 6.59 3.81
CA SER A 51 -18.14 5.39 3.08
C SER A 51 -18.18 5.61 1.59
N SER A 52 -17.16 5.12 0.89
CA SER A 52 -17.05 5.15 -0.56
C SER A 52 -16.82 3.73 -1.08
N SER A 53 -17.62 3.30 -2.07
CA SER A 53 -17.41 2.05 -2.79
C SER A 53 -16.47 2.29 -3.96
N LEU A 54 -15.49 1.40 -4.11
CA LEU A 54 -14.47 1.52 -5.15
C LEU A 54 -14.30 0.19 -5.87
N HIS A 55 -13.89 0.29 -7.13
CA HIS A 55 -13.41 -0.83 -7.92
C HIS A 55 -11.94 -0.58 -8.28
N SER A 56 -11.07 -1.56 -8.02
CA SER A 56 -9.64 -1.48 -8.32
C SER A 56 -9.21 -2.60 -9.25
N ILE A 57 -8.40 -2.26 -10.23
CA ILE A 57 -7.69 -3.21 -11.08
C ILE A 57 -6.20 -2.92 -10.94
N ASN A 58 -5.43 -3.96 -10.63
CA ASN A 58 -3.98 -3.94 -10.58
C ASN A 58 -3.42 -4.86 -11.66
N LYS A 59 -2.30 -4.47 -12.25
CA LYS A 59 -1.55 -5.23 -13.24
C LYS A 59 -0.06 -5.14 -12.98
N ASP A 60 0.67 -6.11 -13.55
CA ASP A 60 2.13 -6.14 -13.52
C ASP A 60 2.65 -6.08 -12.06
N ASP A 61 2.13 -6.98 -11.21
CA ASP A 61 2.48 -7.08 -9.78
C ASP A 61 2.25 -5.79 -8.97
N GLY A 62 1.19 -5.05 -9.33
CA GLY A 62 0.82 -3.79 -8.68
C GLY A 62 1.49 -2.54 -9.27
N ALA A 63 2.44 -2.68 -10.19
CA ALA A 63 3.09 -1.54 -10.84
C ALA A 63 2.12 -0.64 -11.58
N LYS A 64 0.98 -1.19 -12.05
CA LYS A 64 -0.09 -0.42 -12.67
C LYS A 64 -1.38 -0.62 -11.88
N GLN A 65 -1.99 0.47 -11.46
CA GLN A 65 -3.24 0.44 -10.71
C GLN A 65 -4.21 1.49 -11.24
N ILE A 66 -5.48 1.10 -11.35
CA ILE A 66 -6.56 2.06 -11.54
C ILE A 66 -7.66 1.80 -10.52
N ILE A 67 -8.15 2.87 -9.89
CA ILE A 67 -9.23 2.84 -8.90
C ILE A 67 -10.36 3.73 -9.41
N TRP A 68 -11.59 3.23 -9.43
CA TRP A 68 -12.81 4.00 -9.71
C TRP A 68 -13.66 4.12 -8.46
N PHE A 69 -14.16 5.31 -8.22
CA PHE A 69 -15.16 5.57 -7.21
C PHE A 69 -16.55 5.31 -7.80
N LEU A 70 -17.30 4.40 -7.19
CA LEU A 70 -18.63 3.98 -7.63
C LEU A 70 -19.75 4.70 -6.84
N ALA A 71 -19.48 4.99 -5.57
CA ALA A 71 -20.37 5.69 -4.64
C ALA A 71 -19.51 6.42 -3.58
N PRO A 72 -20.07 7.44 -2.90
CA PRO A 72 -21.37 8.08 -3.07
C PRO A 72 -21.46 8.92 -4.36
N ALA A 73 -22.62 9.53 -4.61
CA ALA A 73 -22.86 10.30 -5.84
C ALA A 73 -21.84 11.41 -6.07
N ASP A 74 -21.37 12.07 -5.01
CA ASP A 74 -20.40 13.17 -5.08
C ASP A 74 -19.02 12.72 -5.60
N ASP A 75 -18.64 11.47 -5.34
CA ASP A 75 -17.36 10.90 -5.77
C ASP A 75 -17.51 10.03 -7.03
N LYS A 76 -18.74 9.69 -7.41
CA LYS A 76 -18.97 8.75 -8.50
C LYS A 76 -18.32 9.20 -9.80
N GLY A 77 -17.54 8.29 -10.40
CA GLY A 77 -16.81 8.50 -11.64
C GLY A 77 -15.44 9.17 -11.47
N VAL A 78 -15.07 9.60 -10.25
CA VAL A 78 -13.68 9.94 -9.96
C VAL A 78 -12.85 8.66 -10.20
N SER A 79 -11.70 8.79 -10.84
CA SER A 79 -10.77 7.67 -10.98
C SER A 79 -9.33 8.12 -10.74
N PHE A 80 -8.55 7.21 -10.18
CA PHE A 80 -7.14 7.39 -9.90
C PHE A 80 -6.35 6.36 -10.69
N LEU A 81 -5.32 6.79 -11.41
CA LEU A 81 -4.38 5.95 -12.14
C LEU A 81 -2.99 6.13 -11.53
N LYS A 82 -2.33 5.01 -11.25
CA LYS A 82 -0.91 4.93 -10.89
C LYS A 82 -0.18 4.05 -11.90
N ILE A 83 1.01 4.47 -12.31
CA ILE A 83 1.97 3.69 -13.09
C ILE A 83 3.32 3.89 -12.44
N GLU A 84 3.90 2.83 -11.90
CA GLU A 84 5.26 2.83 -11.35
C GLU A 84 6.28 2.63 -12.48
N HIS A 85 7.43 3.28 -12.34
CA HIS A 85 8.53 3.21 -13.28
C HIS A 85 9.83 2.91 -12.52
N ASN A 86 10.70 2.09 -13.10
CA ASN A 86 11.97 1.70 -12.48
C ASN A 86 13.09 2.73 -12.69
N ASP A 87 12.94 3.64 -13.65
CA ASP A 87 13.99 4.54 -14.16
C ASP A 87 13.67 6.02 -13.98
N HIS A 88 12.45 6.33 -13.58
CA HIS A 88 11.99 7.70 -13.33
C HIS A 88 10.81 7.72 -12.34
N ASP A 89 10.36 8.92 -12.00
CA ASP A 89 9.23 9.15 -11.09
C ASP A 89 7.95 8.46 -11.56
N ASP A 90 7.22 7.83 -10.62
CA ASP A 90 5.90 7.27 -10.87
C ASP A 90 4.94 8.30 -11.43
N GLU A 91 4.09 7.84 -12.32
CA GLU A 91 3.02 8.63 -12.88
C GLU A 91 1.72 8.41 -12.09
N MET A 92 1.18 9.49 -11.54
CA MET A 92 -0.09 9.48 -10.83
C MET A 92 -1.04 10.51 -11.43
N ARG A 93 -2.24 10.09 -11.79
CA ARG A 93 -3.27 10.94 -12.38
C ARG A 93 -4.62 10.69 -11.73
N MET A 94 -5.41 11.75 -11.61
CA MET A 94 -6.78 11.69 -11.13
C MET A 94 -7.72 12.31 -12.16
N TRP A 95 -8.72 11.56 -12.58
CA TRP A 95 -9.83 12.08 -13.36
C TRP A 95 -10.89 12.65 -12.41
N LEU A 96 -11.31 13.88 -12.65
CA LEU A 96 -12.30 14.61 -11.88
C LEU A 96 -13.50 14.92 -12.80
N PRO A 97 -14.57 14.11 -12.78
CA PRO A 97 -15.70 14.23 -13.69
C PRO A 97 -16.43 15.57 -13.58
N ALA A 98 -16.57 16.10 -12.36
CA ALA A 98 -17.20 17.41 -12.13
C ALA A 98 -16.50 18.57 -12.88
N PHE A 99 -15.19 18.47 -13.09
CA PHE A 99 -14.38 19.46 -13.79
C PHE A 99 -14.03 19.03 -15.22
N LYS A 100 -14.39 17.81 -15.65
CA LYS A 100 -14.00 17.18 -16.92
C LYS A 100 -12.48 17.30 -17.18
N LYS A 101 -11.66 17.12 -16.15
CA LYS A 101 -10.22 17.31 -16.19
C LYS A 101 -9.45 16.15 -15.59
N ILE A 102 -8.28 15.87 -16.19
CA ILE A 102 -7.25 15.02 -15.59
C ILE A 102 -6.31 15.92 -14.80
N ARG A 103 -6.10 15.61 -13.53
CA ARG A 103 -5.12 16.25 -12.66
C ARG A 103 -3.94 15.31 -12.47
N ARG A 104 -2.73 15.76 -12.83
CA ARG A 104 -1.50 15.06 -12.48
C ARG A 104 -1.16 15.33 -11.01
N ILE A 105 -0.79 14.29 -10.28
CA ILE A 105 -0.23 14.38 -8.93
C ILE A 105 1.29 14.45 -9.08
N SER A 106 1.86 15.62 -8.79
CA SER A 106 3.32 15.81 -8.86
C SER A 106 4.01 15.13 -7.68
N ALA A 107 5.32 14.86 -7.80
CA ALA A 107 6.14 14.30 -6.73
C ALA A 107 6.00 15.04 -5.40
N LYS A 108 5.93 16.39 -5.44
CA LYS A 108 5.73 17.23 -4.24
C LYS A 108 4.37 17.05 -3.54
N LYS A 109 3.40 16.42 -4.20
CA LYS A 109 2.04 16.19 -3.69
C LYS A 109 1.74 14.73 -3.37
N ARG A 110 2.74 13.86 -3.44
CA ARG A 110 2.58 12.44 -3.09
C ARG A 110 2.21 12.24 -1.63
N SER A 111 2.71 13.11 -0.74
CA SER A 111 2.36 13.12 0.68
C SER A 111 1.00 13.75 1.00
N ASP A 112 0.30 14.37 0.01
CA ASP A 112 -1.05 14.86 0.21
C ASP A 112 -2.01 13.68 0.47
N SER A 113 -3.07 13.94 1.25
CA SER A 113 -4.12 12.98 1.57
C SER A 113 -4.84 12.46 0.32
N PHE A 114 -4.96 11.14 0.19
CA PHE A 114 -5.75 10.49 -0.86
C PHE A 114 -7.24 10.59 -0.51
N MET A 115 -7.99 11.38 -1.29
CA MET A 115 -9.44 11.54 -1.16
C MET A 115 -9.93 11.91 0.25
N GLY A 116 -9.09 12.61 1.04
CA GLY A 116 -9.39 13.04 2.40
C GLY A 116 -9.26 11.95 3.47
N SER A 117 -8.61 10.83 3.13
CA SER A 117 -8.23 9.79 4.09
C SER A 117 -6.92 10.12 4.81
N ASP A 118 -6.55 9.31 5.80
CA ASP A 118 -5.22 9.36 6.41
C ASP A 118 -4.13 8.75 5.50
N MET A 119 -4.53 8.03 4.45
CA MET A 119 -3.60 7.55 3.42
C MET A 119 -3.16 8.70 2.53
N SER A 120 -1.89 8.72 2.18
CA SER A 120 -1.32 9.60 1.14
C SER A 120 -1.36 8.93 -0.24
N TYR A 121 -1.08 9.71 -1.29
CA TYR A 121 -0.87 9.12 -2.63
C TYR A 121 0.35 8.21 -2.65
N GLU A 122 1.36 8.49 -1.84
CA GLU A 122 2.58 7.69 -1.71
C GLU A 122 2.30 6.31 -1.12
N ASP A 123 1.35 6.20 -0.18
CA ASP A 123 0.94 4.90 0.41
C ASP A 123 0.31 3.93 -0.60
N LEU A 124 -0.07 4.42 -1.78
CA LEU A 124 -0.58 3.59 -2.88
C LEU A 124 0.53 3.05 -3.79
N SER A 125 1.78 3.47 -3.60
CA SER A 125 2.95 2.98 -4.35
C SER A 125 3.70 1.90 -3.57
N SER A 126 4.49 1.11 -4.29
CA SER A 126 5.42 0.17 -3.70
C SER A 126 6.48 0.92 -2.90
N ARG A 127 6.79 0.41 -1.70
CA ARG A 127 7.84 0.98 -0.84
C ARG A 127 9.16 0.31 -1.18
N GLN A 128 10.22 1.11 -1.32
CA GLN A 128 11.57 0.59 -1.40
C GLN A 128 12.06 0.33 0.02
N LEU A 129 12.19 -0.95 0.40
CA LEU A 129 12.52 -1.35 1.78
C LEU A 129 13.84 -0.75 2.27
N GLU A 130 14.77 -0.49 1.35
CA GLU A 130 16.10 0.08 1.61
C GLU A 130 16.04 1.49 2.21
N GLU A 131 14.93 2.20 2.01
CA GLU A 131 14.71 3.55 2.54
C GLU A 131 14.20 3.53 3.99
N TYR A 132 13.87 2.35 4.54
CA TYR A 132 13.26 2.20 5.85
C TYR A 132 14.09 1.29 6.76
N LYS A 133 14.03 1.54 8.06
CA LYS A 133 14.54 0.65 9.09
C LYS A 133 13.38 0.11 9.91
N PHE A 134 13.26 -1.21 9.96
CA PHE A 134 12.18 -1.88 10.67
C PHE A 134 12.65 -2.42 12.01
N THR A 135 11.88 -2.15 13.07
CA THR A 135 12.15 -2.64 14.44
C THR A 135 10.92 -3.38 14.95
N LEU A 136 11.13 -4.56 15.52
CA LEU A 136 10.08 -5.28 16.23
C LEU A 136 9.82 -4.57 17.57
N ILE A 137 8.56 -4.38 17.91
CA ILE A 137 8.08 -3.81 19.19
C ILE A 137 7.37 -4.87 19.99
#